data_c5f81d2e9d3e72f4e4f40b23e44f1712
#
_entry.id   c5f81d2e9d3e72f4e4f40b23e44f1712
#
_cell.length_a   1.000
_cell.length_b   1.000
_cell.length_c   1.000
_cell.angle_alpha   90.00
_cell.angle_beta   90.00
_cell.angle_gamma   90.00
#
_symmetry.space_group_name_H-M   'P 1'
#
loop_
_entity.id
_entity.type
_entity.pdbx_description
1 polymer ?
#
loop_
_entity_poly.entity_id
_entity_poly.type
_entity_poly.pdbx_seq_one_letter_code
_entity_poly.pdbx_strand_id
1 'polypeptide(L)'
;MSLKEKLQNDLTSAMRARDEVRSSTIRMILTSIKNEEVSGKEARELSESEVITVLSREAKKRREAAEAFEQAGAADRAAMEKAEGGVIAEYLPKQLSEAEIKTLIAAAIQESGANSPAQMGLVMKXX
;
A
#
# COMPACT_ATOMS: atom_id res chain seq x y z
N MET A 1 -12.42 13.50 -2.14
CA MET A 1 -11.02 13.90 -1.91
C MET A 1 -10.09 12.82 -2.42
N SER A 2 -9.13 13.21 -3.20
CA SER A 2 -8.19 12.22 -3.74
C SER A 2 -7.21 11.77 -2.66
N LEU A 3 -6.59 10.62 -2.91
CA LEU A 3 -5.60 10.09 -1.99
C LEU A 3 -4.42 11.05 -1.84
N LYS A 4 -4.01 11.67 -2.95
CA LYS A 4 -2.93 12.64 -2.91
C LYS A 4 -3.30 13.84 -2.04
N GLU A 5 -4.54 14.32 -2.17
CA GLU A 5 -5.01 15.42 -1.33
C GLU A 5 -5.06 15.02 0.13
N LYS A 6 -5.51 13.80 0.40
CA LYS A 6 -5.53 13.31 1.77
C LYS A 6 -4.12 13.28 2.35
N LEU A 7 -3.16 12.81 1.56
CA LEU A 7 -1.76 12.80 2.00
C LEU A 7 -1.28 14.21 2.32
N GLN A 8 -1.61 15.18 1.48
CA GLN A 8 -1.19 16.56 1.71
C GLN A 8 -1.80 17.13 2.97
N ASN A 9 -3.09 16.86 3.18
CA ASN A 9 -3.76 17.33 4.39
C ASN A 9 -3.21 16.67 5.63
N ASP A 10 -2.94 15.38 5.54
CA ASP A 10 -2.39 14.65 6.68
C ASP A 10 -0.97 15.08 7.00
N LEU A 11 -0.20 15.48 5.98
CA LEU A 11 1.13 16.02 6.24
C LEU A 11 1.03 17.28 7.09
N THR A 12 0.11 18.17 6.73
CA THR A 12 -0.07 19.39 7.49
C THR A 12 -0.44 19.08 8.94
N SER A 13 -1.36 18.12 9.14
CA SER A 13 -1.76 17.73 10.48
C SER A 13 -0.60 17.12 11.26
N ALA A 14 0.19 16.29 10.61
CA ALA A 14 1.33 15.65 11.28
C ALA A 14 2.37 16.66 11.67
N MET A 15 2.59 17.68 10.83
CA MET A 15 3.54 18.72 11.17
C MET A 15 3.06 19.55 12.36
N ARG A 16 1.77 19.84 12.41
CA ARG A 16 1.21 20.56 13.56
C ARG A 16 1.34 19.75 14.84
N ALA A 17 1.15 18.43 14.74
CA ALA A 17 1.25 17.54 15.88
C ALA A 17 2.70 17.22 16.24
N ARG A 18 3.66 17.64 15.41
CA ARG A 18 5.07 17.35 15.58
C ARG A 18 5.34 15.84 15.55
N ASP A 19 4.58 15.15 14.70
CA ASP A 19 4.75 13.72 14.49
C ASP A 19 5.80 13.54 13.41
N GLU A 20 7.06 13.38 13.82
CA GLU A 20 8.17 13.35 12.88
C GLU A 20 8.11 12.15 11.95
N VAL A 21 7.78 10.98 12.50
CA VAL A 21 7.75 9.78 11.68
C VAL A 21 6.69 9.92 10.60
N ARG A 22 5.50 10.35 10.98
CA ARG A 22 4.42 10.51 10.03
C ARG A 22 4.74 11.59 9.00
N SER A 23 5.26 12.72 9.44
CA SER A 23 5.59 13.81 8.53
C SER A 23 6.62 13.39 7.50
N SER A 24 7.71 12.80 7.95
CA SER A 24 8.78 12.44 7.03
C SER A 24 8.34 11.33 6.08
N THR A 25 7.53 10.40 6.57
CA THR A 25 7.04 9.33 5.72
C THR A 25 6.11 9.87 4.64
N ILE A 26 5.19 10.76 5.01
CA ILE A 26 4.28 11.34 4.02
C ILE A 26 5.03 12.19 3.02
N ARG A 27 6.03 12.97 3.48
CA ARG A 27 6.85 13.74 2.55
C ARG A 27 7.54 12.83 1.53
N MET A 28 8.07 11.72 2.01
CA MET A 28 8.75 10.77 1.14
C MET A 28 7.78 10.21 0.11
N ILE A 29 6.56 9.88 0.54
CA ILE A 29 5.55 9.37 -0.39
C ILE A 29 5.20 10.41 -1.43
N LEU A 30 4.99 11.66 -1.01
CA LEU A 30 4.64 12.72 -1.95
C LEU A 30 5.78 12.98 -2.93
N THR A 31 7.02 12.87 -2.47
CA THR A 31 8.17 12.99 -3.34
C THR A 31 8.18 11.87 -4.37
N SER A 32 7.89 10.64 -3.94
CA SER A 32 7.84 9.52 -4.87
C SER A 32 6.74 9.71 -5.90
N ILE A 33 5.59 10.22 -5.49
CA ILE A 33 4.50 10.50 -6.43
C ILE A 33 4.95 11.55 -7.43
N LYS A 34 5.57 12.62 -6.96
CA LYS A 34 6.02 13.68 -7.84
C LYS A 34 7.05 13.17 -8.84
N ASN A 35 7.99 12.37 -8.37
CA ASN A 35 8.99 11.80 -9.27
C ASN A 35 8.34 10.97 -10.36
N GLU A 36 7.32 10.19 -9.99
CA GLU A 36 6.62 9.40 -10.98
C GLU A 36 5.88 10.27 -11.97
N GLU A 37 5.30 11.37 -11.48
CA GLU A 37 4.53 12.27 -12.33
C GLU A 37 5.40 12.92 -13.40
N VAL A 38 6.66 13.15 -13.10
CA VAL A 38 7.56 13.82 -14.04
C VAL A 38 8.54 12.86 -14.70
N SER A 39 8.35 11.56 -14.55
CA SER A 39 9.31 10.59 -15.06
C SER A 39 9.20 10.37 -16.56
N GLY A 40 8.06 10.69 -17.15
CA GLY A 40 7.87 10.53 -18.58
C GLY A 40 8.26 11.77 -19.35
N LYS A 41 7.98 11.74 -20.65
CA LYS A 41 8.30 12.90 -21.50
C LYS A 41 7.51 14.12 -21.09
N GLU A 42 6.28 13.92 -20.62
CA GLU A 42 5.42 15.02 -20.19
C GLU A 42 5.00 14.75 -18.75
N ALA A 43 5.00 15.79 -17.94
CA ALA A 43 4.49 15.68 -16.60
C ALA A 43 2.99 15.39 -16.65
N ARG A 44 2.54 14.53 -15.74
CA ARG A 44 1.13 14.21 -15.66
C ARG A 44 0.78 13.86 -14.24
N GLU A 45 -0.47 14.06 -13.91
CA GLU A 45 -0.96 13.69 -12.58
C GLU A 45 -1.27 12.20 -12.56
N LEU A 46 -0.87 11.54 -11.48
CA LEU A 46 -1.15 10.11 -11.34
C LEU A 46 -2.62 9.89 -11.04
N SER A 47 -3.17 8.82 -11.58
CA SER A 47 -4.49 8.39 -11.21
C SER A 47 -4.48 7.82 -9.79
N GLU A 48 -5.68 7.63 -9.25
CA GLU A 48 -5.81 7.07 -7.90
C GLU A 48 -5.13 5.70 -7.82
N SER A 49 -5.34 4.85 -8.81
CA SER A 49 -4.72 3.53 -8.77
C SER A 49 -3.21 3.61 -8.91
N GLU A 50 -2.71 4.58 -9.64
CA GLU A 50 -1.26 4.77 -9.75
C GLU A 50 -0.67 5.23 -8.43
N VAL A 51 -1.38 6.09 -7.70
CA VAL A 51 -0.93 6.51 -6.38
C VAL A 51 -0.89 5.30 -5.45
N ILE A 52 -1.89 4.43 -5.51
CA ILE A 52 -1.90 3.22 -4.70
C ILE A 52 -0.72 2.33 -5.05
N THR A 53 -0.37 2.24 -6.32
CA THR A 53 0.80 1.47 -6.73
C THR A 53 2.09 2.02 -6.12
N VAL A 54 2.23 3.35 -6.11
CA VAL A 54 3.40 3.96 -5.49
C VAL A 54 3.44 3.63 -3.99
N LEU A 55 2.29 3.74 -3.33
CA LEU A 55 2.22 3.43 -1.90
C LEU A 55 2.58 1.96 -1.64
N SER A 56 2.07 1.06 -2.46
CA SER A 56 2.34 -0.37 -2.29
C SER A 56 3.82 -0.66 -2.45
N ARG A 57 4.45 -0.02 -3.44
CA ARG A 57 5.87 -0.19 -3.68
C ARG A 57 6.69 0.31 -2.51
N GLU A 58 6.30 1.46 -1.96
CA GLU A 58 7.01 2.00 -0.82
C GLU A 58 6.81 1.14 0.42
N ALA A 59 5.61 0.60 0.62
CA ALA A 59 5.36 -0.30 1.74
C ALA A 59 6.24 -1.55 1.64
N LYS A 60 6.37 -2.09 0.45
CA LYS A 60 7.20 -3.27 0.24
C LYS A 60 8.66 -2.96 0.55
N LYS A 61 9.14 -1.80 0.11
CA LYS A 61 10.51 -1.39 0.43
C LYS A 61 10.73 -1.33 1.93
N ARG A 62 9.77 -0.75 2.66
CA ARG A 62 9.93 -0.63 4.11
C ARG A 62 9.95 -1.99 4.77
N ARG A 63 9.10 -2.91 4.32
CA ARG A 63 9.06 -4.24 4.88
C ARG A 63 10.37 -4.99 4.63
N GLU A 64 10.87 -4.90 3.40
CA GLU A 64 12.12 -5.57 3.07
C GLU A 64 13.28 -4.98 3.82
N ALA A 65 13.31 -3.65 3.97
CA ALA A 65 14.37 -3.01 4.73
C ALA A 65 14.32 -3.40 6.20
N ALA A 66 13.10 -3.50 6.77
CA ALA A 66 12.96 -3.92 8.15
C ALA A 66 13.52 -5.31 8.36
N GLU A 67 13.21 -6.23 7.43
CA GLU A 67 13.73 -7.58 7.54
C GLU A 67 15.24 -7.62 7.45
N ALA A 68 15.81 -6.84 6.53
CA ALA A 68 17.26 -6.80 6.37
C ALA A 68 17.92 -6.24 7.63
N PHE A 69 17.34 -5.20 8.21
CA PHE A 69 17.92 -4.62 9.42
C PHE A 69 17.81 -5.60 10.59
N GLU A 70 16.72 -6.34 10.69
CA GLU A 70 16.59 -7.32 11.76
C GLU A 70 17.63 -8.40 11.62
N GLN A 71 17.88 -8.88 10.41
CA GLN A 71 18.87 -9.90 10.19
C GLN A 71 20.29 -9.40 10.49
N ALA A 72 20.50 -8.11 10.29
CA ALA A 72 21.79 -7.50 10.58
C ALA A 72 21.96 -7.10 12.05
N GLY A 73 20.95 -7.34 12.86
CA GLY A 73 21.02 -6.96 14.27
C GLY A 73 20.78 -5.49 14.52
N ALA A 74 20.28 -4.74 13.54
CA ALA A 74 20.01 -3.31 13.70
C ALA A 74 18.53 -3.11 14.07
N ALA A 75 18.18 -3.47 15.30
CA ALA A 75 16.80 -3.47 15.74
C ALA A 75 16.16 -2.08 15.68
N ASP A 76 16.93 -1.04 16.01
CA ASP A 76 16.38 0.32 16.00
C ASP A 76 15.99 0.75 14.60
N ARG A 77 16.83 0.44 13.62
CA ARG A 77 16.51 0.78 12.25
C ARG A 77 15.34 -0.05 11.72
N ALA A 78 15.28 -1.31 12.11
CA ALA A 78 14.15 -2.15 11.73
C ALA A 78 12.86 -1.58 12.27
N ALA A 79 12.86 -1.13 13.52
CA ALA A 79 11.69 -0.53 14.12
C ALA A 79 11.24 0.72 13.39
N MET A 80 12.19 1.54 12.96
CA MET A 80 11.88 2.76 12.21
C MET A 80 11.22 2.40 10.86
N GLU A 81 11.76 1.42 10.17
CA GLU A 81 11.19 1.01 8.90
C GLU A 81 9.77 0.48 9.10
N LYS A 82 9.54 -0.27 10.15
CA LYS A 82 8.20 -0.78 10.44
C LYS A 82 7.24 0.36 10.76
N ALA A 83 7.70 1.37 11.48
CA ALA A 83 6.85 2.51 11.80
C ALA A 83 6.46 3.26 10.53
N GLU A 84 7.42 3.46 9.63
CA GLU A 84 7.13 4.10 8.36
C GLU A 84 6.17 3.27 7.52
N GLY A 85 6.38 1.96 7.51
CA GLY A 85 5.46 1.07 6.80
C GLY A 85 4.06 1.12 7.35
N GLY A 86 3.92 1.28 8.66
CA GLY A 86 2.61 1.42 9.27
C GLY A 86 1.88 2.67 8.83
N VAL A 87 2.60 3.76 8.67
CA VAL A 87 2.00 4.99 8.16
C VAL A 87 1.49 4.76 6.74
N ILE A 88 2.31 4.15 5.90
CA ILE A 88 1.92 3.90 4.52
C ILE A 88 0.71 2.99 4.45
N ALA A 89 0.67 1.97 5.30
CA ALA A 89 -0.41 1.01 5.28
C ALA A 89 -1.76 1.65 5.56
N GLU A 90 -1.78 2.77 6.28
CA GLU A 90 -3.03 3.46 6.55
C GLU A 90 -3.71 3.96 5.28
N TYR A 91 -2.95 4.15 4.21
CA TYR A 91 -3.48 4.66 2.96
C TYR A 91 -3.76 3.58 1.94
N LEU A 92 -3.43 2.34 2.26
CA LEU A 92 -3.63 1.25 1.34
C LEU A 92 -4.94 0.53 1.64
N PRO A 93 -5.53 -0.12 0.65
CA PRO A 93 -6.69 -0.96 0.93
C PRO A 93 -6.35 -2.00 1.98
N LYS A 94 -7.35 -2.38 2.74
CA LYS A 94 -7.15 -3.33 3.82
C LYS A 94 -6.46 -4.58 3.31
N GLN A 95 -5.41 -4.98 4.00
CA GLN A 95 -4.69 -6.20 3.68
C GLN A 95 -5.39 -7.38 4.36
N LEU A 96 -5.64 -8.43 3.60
CA LEU A 96 -6.37 -9.57 4.11
C LEU A 96 -5.39 -10.64 4.57
N SER A 97 -5.71 -11.28 5.69
CA SER A 97 -4.97 -12.45 6.11
C SER A 97 -5.26 -13.61 5.17
N GLU A 98 -4.42 -14.65 5.24
CA GLU A 98 -4.62 -15.81 4.41
C GLU A 98 -6.00 -16.42 4.63
N ALA A 99 -6.44 -16.48 5.89
CA ALA A 99 -7.76 -17.01 6.20
C ALA A 99 -8.86 -16.16 5.59
N GLU A 100 -8.71 -14.85 5.66
CA GLU A 100 -9.70 -13.94 5.09
C GLU A 100 -9.76 -14.09 3.57
N ILE A 101 -8.61 -14.26 2.94
CA ILE A 101 -8.58 -14.45 1.51
C ILE A 101 -9.30 -15.73 1.12
N LYS A 102 -9.08 -16.81 1.87
CA LYS A 102 -9.76 -18.06 1.59
C LYS A 102 -11.26 -17.92 1.74
N THR A 103 -11.70 -17.21 2.77
CA THR A 103 -13.13 -16.98 2.97
C THR A 103 -13.73 -16.21 1.81
N LEU A 104 -13.04 -15.17 1.33
CA LEU A 104 -13.54 -14.41 0.21
C LEU A 104 -13.61 -15.24 -1.06
N ILE A 105 -12.63 -16.10 -1.27
CA ILE A 105 -12.63 -16.96 -2.45
C ILE A 105 -13.81 -17.92 -2.38
N ALA A 106 -14.06 -18.51 -1.23
CA ALA A 106 -15.18 -19.42 -1.08
C ALA A 106 -16.50 -18.72 -1.33
N ALA A 107 -16.65 -17.50 -0.81
CA ALA A 107 -17.86 -16.73 -1.02
C ALA A 107 -18.05 -16.39 -2.50
N ALA A 108 -16.98 -16.05 -3.18
CA ALA A 108 -17.07 -15.74 -4.60
C ALA A 108 -17.49 -16.95 -5.40
N ILE A 109 -16.99 -18.12 -5.05
CA ILE A 109 -17.37 -19.35 -5.71
C ILE A 109 -18.87 -19.60 -5.52
N GLN A 110 -19.37 -19.43 -4.32
CA GLN A 110 -20.78 -19.63 -4.05
C GLN A 110 -21.64 -18.63 -4.81
N GLU A 111 -21.22 -17.37 -4.81
CA GLU A 111 -21.98 -16.33 -5.49
C GLU A 111 -22.08 -16.57 -6.98
N SER A 112 -21.02 -17.09 -7.57
CA SER A 112 -21.01 -17.34 -9.01
C SER A 112 -21.76 -18.61 -9.37
N GLY A 113 -22.09 -19.43 -8.38
CA GLY A 113 -22.73 -20.71 -8.63
C GLY A 113 -21.78 -21.74 -9.19
N ALA A 114 -20.49 -21.52 -9.07
CA ALA A 114 -19.49 -22.39 -9.64
C ALA A 114 -19.17 -23.53 -8.69
N ASN A 115 -20.12 -24.46 -8.59
CA ASN A 115 -19.93 -25.59 -7.68
C ASN A 115 -19.71 -26.90 -8.44
N SER A 116 -19.45 -26.81 -9.72
CA SER A 116 -19.13 -27.96 -10.55
C SER A 116 -17.84 -27.67 -11.27
N PRO A 117 -17.15 -28.70 -11.77
CA PRO A 117 -15.90 -28.45 -12.49
C PRO A 117 -16.05 -27.51 -13.66
N ALA A 118 -17.16 -27.60 -14.39
CA ALA A 118 -17.38 -26.71 -15.51
C ALA A 118 -17.51 -25.26 -15.02
N GLN A 119 -18.22 -25.09 -13.93
CA GLN A 119 -18.41 -23.77 -13.38
C GLN A 119 -17.14 -23.27 -12.67
N MET A 120 -16.33 -24.20 -12.19
CA MET A 120 -15.04 -23.80 -11.66
C MET A 120 -14.17 -23.16 -12.72
N GLY A 121 -14.22 -23.70 -13.93
CA GLY A 121 -13.54 -23.06 -15.02
C GLY A 121 -14.08 -21.67 -15.28
N LEU A 122 -15.38 -21.52 -15.16
CA LEU A 122 -15.98 -20.21 -15.31
C LEU A 122 -15.52 -19.25 -14.24
N VAL A 123 -15.47 -19.73 -13.01
CA VAL A 123 -14.98 -18.89 -11.91
C VAL A 123 -13.54 -18.50 -12.15
N MET A 124 -12.75 -19.43 -12.61
CA MET A 124 -11.36 -19.11 -12.88
C MET A 124 -11.19 -18.16 -14.03
N LYS A 125 -12.09 -18.23 -14.91
CA LYS A 125 -12.16 -17.19 -15.92
C LYS A 125 -12.52 -15.86 -15.32
N UNK A 126 -13.27 -16.02 -14.39
CA UNK A 126 -13.67 -15.15 -13.95
C UNK A 126 -13.20 -14.83 -13.14
N UNK A 127 -12.66 -15.51 -12.77
CA UNK A 127 -12.43 -15.54 -12.17
C UNK A 127 -12.42 -15.53 -12.22
#